data_728e6bf4f266e59ce4e0c3218010a7ad
#
_entry.id   728e6bf4f266e59ce4e0c3218010a7ad
#
_cell.length_a   1.000
_cell.length_b   1.000
_cell.length_c   1.000
_cell.angle_alpha   90.00
_cell.angle_beta   90.00
_cell.angle_gamma   90.00
#
_symmetry.space_group_name_H-M   'P 1'
#
loop_
_entity.id
_entity.type
_entity.pdbx_description
1 polymer ?
#
loop_
_entity_poly.entity_id
_entity_poly.type
_entity_poly.pdbx_seq_one_letter_code
_entity_poly.pdbx_strand_id
1 'polypeptide(L)' 'MANSTSEIFRNNLKFYRNQKGFTQEKLSEICNISADYLSQIERGKRTPSFKRMELIATALNIEVYKLFKPL' A
#
# COMPACT_ATOMS: atom_id res chain seq x y z
N MET A 1 18.93 8.92 9.97
CA MET A 1 18.82 8.91 8.52
C MET A 1 17.37 8.83 8.09
N ALA A 2 16.98 9.65 7.12
CA ALA A 2 15.61 9.64 6.65
C ALA A 2 15.35 8.38 5.82
N ASN A 3 14.15 7.81 5.95
CA ASN A 3 13.74 6.70 5.12
C ASN A 3 13.56 7.16 3.67
N SER A 4 13.83 6.28 2.73
CA SER A 4 13.54 6.56 1.33
C SER A 4 12.03 6.67 1.13
N THR A 5 11.62 7.33 0.04
CA THR A 5 10.21 7.44 -0.31
C THR A 5 9.59 6.05 -0.45
N SER A 6 10.32 5.11 -1.02
CA SER A 6 9.84 3.74 -1.19
C SER A 6 9.57 3.06 0.16
N GLU A 7 10.47 3.24 1.12
CA GLU A 7 10.29 2.68 2.45
C GLU A 7 9.11 3.30 3.18
N ILE A 8 8.97 4.62 3.05
CA ILE A 8 7.82 5.33 3.65
C ILE A 8 6.52 4.78 3.08
N PHE A 9 6.46 4.65 1.76
CA PHE A 9 5.27 4.13 1.08
C PHE A 9 4.92 2.71 1.56
N ARG A 10 5.92 1.82 1.59
CA ARG A 10 5.69 0.43 2.02
C ARG A 10 5.21 0.35 3.46
N ASN A 11 5.85 1.10 4.33
CA ASN A 11 5.50 1.09 5.76
C ASN A 11 4.09 1.65 5.96
N ASN A 12 3.74 2.71 5.25
CA ASN A 12 2.42 3.32 5.35
C ASN A 12 1.35 2.37 4.81
N LEU A 13 1.62 1.72 3.69
CA LEU A 13 0.68 0.77 3.12
C LEU A 13 0.35 -0.34 4.12
N LYS A 14 1.37 -0.94 4.72
CA LYS A 14 1.17 -1.99 5.72
C LYS A 14 0.42 -1.46 6.95
N PHE A 15 0.78 -0.25 7.39
CA PHE A 15 0.14 0.35 8.56
C PHE A 15 -1.36 0.54 8.33
N TYR A 16 -1.74 1.18 7.21
CA TYR A 16 -3.15 1.44 6.95
C TYR A 16 -3.92 0.16 6.65
N ARG A 17 -3.28 -0.81 5.99
CA ARG A 17 -3.91 -2.11 5.76
C ARG A 17 -4.23 -2.80 7.08
N ASN A 18 -3.26 -2.84 7.98
CA ASN A 18 -3.44 -3.47 9.30
C ASN A 18 -4.47 -2.72 10.14
N GLN A 19 -4.48 -1.39 10.03
CA GLN A 19 -5.44 -0.56 10.75
C GLN A 19 -6.88 -0.88 10.32
N LYS A 20 -7.07 -1.20 9.05
CA LYS A 20 -8.38 -1.62 8.53
C LYS A 20 -8.72 -3.06 8.87
N GLY A 21 -7.76 -3.82 9.40
CA GLY A 21 -7.94 -5.24 9.67
C GLY A 21 -7.93 -6.10 8.41
N PHE A 22 -7.38 -5.59 7.31
CA PHE A 22 -7.33 -6.34 6.06
C PHE A 22 -6.10 -7.22 5.99
N THR A 23 -6.30 -8.47 5.55
CA THR A 23 -5.18 -9.32 5.13
C THR A 23 -4.70 -8.82 3.77
N GLN A 24 -3.53 -9.29 3.33
CA GLN A 24 -3.06 -9.01 1.98
C GLN A 24 -4.07 -9.52 0.94
N GLU A 25 -4.62 -10.71 1.18
CA GLU A 25 -5.62 -11.29 0.28
C GLU A 25 -6.85 -10.39 0.18
N LYS A 26 -7.33 -9.91 1.32
CA LYS A 26 -8.54 -9.08 1.32
C LYS A 26 -8.30 -7.77 0.57
N LEU A 27 -7.19 -7.10 0.84
CA LEU A 27 -6.90 -5.84 0.15
C LEU A 27 -6.69 -6.07 -1.34
N SER A 28 -5.99 -7.14 -1.70
CA SER A 28 -5.75 -7.45 -3.12
C SER A 28 -7.06 -7.68 -3.86
N GLU A 29 -8.01 -8.37 -3.22
CA GLU A 29 -9.35 -8.58 -3.77
C GLU A 29 -10.05 -7.26 -4.06
N ILE A 30 -10.04 -6.36 -3.08
CA ILE A 30 -10.72 -5.06 -3.20
C ILE A 30 -10.08 -4.25 -4.31
N CYS A 31 -8.77 -4.31 -4.43
CA CYS A 31 -8.02 -3.55 -5.43
C CYS A 31 -7.94 -4.22 -6.80
N ASN A 32 -8.47 -5.44 -6.91
CA ASN A 32 -8.42 -6.21 -8.15
C ASN A 32 -6.98 -6.44 -8.64
N ILE A 33 -6.11 -6.79 -7.71
CA ILE A 33 -4.73 -7.19 -8.01
C ILE A 33 -4.49 -8.53 -7.31
N SER A 34 -3.42 -9.23 -7.68
CA SER A 34 -3.13 -10.50 -7.03
C SER A 34 -2.52 -10.27 -5.64
N ALA A 35 -2.75 -11.22 -4.74
CA ALA A 35 -2.15 -11.16 -3.41
C ALA A 35 -0.62 -11.22 -3.50
N ASP A 36 -0.10 -11.97 -4.47
CA ASP A 36 1.34 -12.05 -4.69
C ASP A 36 1.92 -10.70 -5.09
N TYR A 37 1.23 -9.98 -5.99
CA TYR A 37 1.67 -8.67 -6.42
C TYR A 37 1.66 -7.69 -5.23
N LEU A 38 0.61 -7.71 -4.42
CA LEU A 38 0.54 -6.86 -3.24
C LEU A 38 1.66 -7.19 -2.25
N SER A 39 1.93 -8.48 -2.05
CA SER A 39 3.03 -8.92 -1.20
C SER A 39 4.37 -8.37 -1.70
N GLN A 40 4.59 -8.40 -3.01
CA GLN A 40 5.82 -7.87 -3.60
C GLN A 40 5.93 -6.36 -3.40
N ILE A 41 4.82 -5.64 -3.49
CA ILE A 41 4.80 -4.20 -3.23
C ILE A 41 5.20 -3.94 -1.77
N GLU A 42 4.61 -4.67 -0.84
CA GLU A 42 4.88 -4.47 0.59
C GLU A 42 6.31 -4.83 0.97
N ARG A 43 6.94 -5.73 0.19
CA ARG A 43 8.34 -6.11 0.43
C ARG A 43 9.32 -5.23 -0.35
N GLY A 44 8.83 -4.28 -1.13
CA GLY A 44 9.68 -3.38 -1.89
C GLY A 44 10.23 -3.98 -3.17
N LYS A 45 9.66 -5.09 -3.62
CA LYS A 45 10.10 -5.75 -4.86
C LYS A 45 9.44 -5.15 -6.09
N ARG A 46 8.32 -4.47 -5.92
CA ARG A 46 7.58 -3.84 -7.01
C ARG A 46 7.04 -2.50 -6.56
N THR A 47 6.95 -1.57 -7.53
CA THR A 47 6.34 -0.26 -7.32
C THR A 47 5.06 -0.21 -8.14
N PRO A 48 3.91 0.05 -7.51
CA PRO A 48 2.66 0.13 -8.26
C PRO A 48 2.61 1.39 -9.11
N SER A 49 1.81 1.35 -10.18
CA SER A 49 1.53 2.55 -10.98
C SER A 49 0.72 3.54 -10.15
N PHE A 50 0.66 4.79 -10.60
CA PHE A 50 -0.16 5.79 -9.93
C PHE A 50 -1.62 5.35 -9.86
N LYS A 51 -2.14 4.76 -10.92
CA LYS A 51 -3.51 4.28 -10.92
C LYS A 51 -3.73 3.22 -9.84
N ARG A 52 -2.80 2.30 -9.68
CA ARG A 52 -2.90 1.29 -8.63
C ARG A 52 -2.75 1.88 -7.25
N MET A 53 -1.92 2.91 -7.10
CA MET A 53 -1.82 3.63 -5.83
C MET A 53 -3.15 4.26 -5.44
N GLU A 54 -3.85 4.83 -6.42
CA GLU A 54 -5.17 5.42 -6.19
C GLU A 54 -6.18 4.36 -5.77
N LEU A 55 -6.15 3.20 -6.42
CA LEU A 55 -7.05 2.11 -6.07
C LEU A 55 -6.79 1.61 -4.64
N ILE A 56 -5.52 1.49 -4.28
CA ILE A 56 -5.12 1.07 -2.94
C ILE A 56 -5.59 2.10 -1.91
N ALA A 57 -5.34 3.37 -2.16
CA ALA A 57 -5.74 4.43 -1.25
C ALA A 57 -7.25 4.47 -1.07
N THR A 58 -8.00 4.31 -2.16
CA THR A 58 -9.46 4.28 -2.12
C THR A 58 -9.94 3.10 -1.27
N ALA A 59 -9.34 1.92 -1.47
CA ALA A 59 -9.70 0.74 -0.69
C ALA A 59 -9.41 0.92 0.80
N LEU A 60 -8.38 1.68 1.12
CA LEU A 60 -8.01 1.97 2.51
C LEU A 60 -8.73 3.20 3.06
N ASN A 61 -9.52 3.87 2.22
CA ASN A 61 -10.27 5.08 2.59
C ASN A 61 -9.34 6.20 3.09
N ILE A 62 -8.23 6.39 2.38
CA ILE A 62 -7.28 7.46 2.69
C ILE A 62 -6.93 8.21 1.41
N GLU A 63 -6.42 9.43 1.57
CA GLU A 63 -5.88 10.18 0.45
C GLU A 63 -4.54 9.57 0.04
N VAL A 64 -4.21 9.64 -1.26
CA VAL A 64 -2.96 9.07 -1.77
C VAL A 64 -1.74 9.65 -1.05
N TYR A 65 -1.75 10.95 -0.75
CA TYR A 65 -0.59 11.59 -0.13
C TYR A 65 -0.24 10.96 1.22
N LYS A 66 -1.21 10.37 1.90
CA LYS A 66 -0.96 9.73 3.19
C LYS A 66 -0.07 8.52 3.08
N LEU A 67 0.01 7.92 1.90
CA LEU A 67 0.93 6.81 1.66
C LEU A 67 2.39 7.28 1.62
N PHE A 68 2.61 8.57 1.44
CA PHE A 68 3.96 9.15 1.31
C PHE A 68 4.33 10.07 2.47
N LYS A 69 3.45 10.22 3.44
CA LYS A 69 3.72 11.05 4.61
C LYS A 69 4.27 10.15 5.72
N PRO A 70 5.47 10.44 6.26
CA PRO A 70 6.01 9.61 7.33
C PRO A 70 5.05 9.51 8.52
N LEU A 71 4.97 8.32 9.08
CA LEU A 71 4.09 8.04 10.21
C LEU A 71 4.63 8.65 11.51
#